data_575e96a1f2ddd826194e1aca2966c90a
#
_entry.id   575e96a1f2ddd826194e1aca2966c90a
#
_cell.length_a   1.000
_cell.length_b   1.000
_cell.length_c   1.000
_cell.angle_alpha   90.00
_cell.angle_beta   90.00
_cell.angle_gamma   90.00
#
_symmetry.space_group_name_H-M   'P 1'
#
loop_
_entity.id
_entity.type
_entity.pdbx_description
1 polymer ?
#
loop_
_entity_poly.entity_id
_entity_poly.type
_entity_poly.pdbx_seq_one_letter_code
_entity_poly.pdbx_strand_id
1 'polypeptide(L)'
;MSKTFVISDTWFNRLLVDDPSVNVVDNNDHIIQNWNETVKKNDKVYVLGGFGIGDLFHILVRLNGEIHFLDNYFNEEEKGFINELKKCVNQSSDIDFKDKIYFESSQIIVLNKSDAVLSYFPLSDWLGKQTGTYCFHGLNDELDIEGHNISCLGSKWDFVPVCINDVKINIASFRDKLEN
;
A
#
# COMPACT_ATOMS: atom_id res chain seq x y z
N MET A 1 19.70 4.83 1.36
CA MET A 1 19.12 3.49 1.62
C MET A 1 17.71 3.50 1.06
N SER A 2 17.29 2.42 0.43
CA SER A 2 15.92 2.23 -0.02
C SER A 2 14.97 2.14 1.19
N LYS A 3 13.84 2.82 1.13
CA LYS A 3 12.79 2.76 2.14
C LYS A 3 11.70 1.76 1.72
N THR A 4 10.91 1.31 2.69
CA THR A 4 9.75 0.45 2.46
C THR A 4 8.49 1.16 2.90
N PHE A 5 7.51 1.20 2.00
CA PHE A 5 6.23 1.85 2.17
C PHE A 5 5.10 0.84 2.05
N VAL A 6 3.95 1.21 2.60
CA VAL A 6 2.71 0.43 2.52
C VAL A 6 1.54 1.37 2.19
N ILE A 7 0.63 0.92 1.36
CA ILE A 7 -0.62 1.63 1.03
C ILE A 7 -1.72 0.63 0.69
N SER A 8 -2.98 1.03 0.86
CA SER A 8 -4.15 0.32 0.35
C SER A 8 -5.24 1.29 -0.10
N ASP A 9 -6.20 0.76 -0.83
CA ASP A 9 -7.44 1.45 -1.22
C ASP A 9 -7.20 2.81 -1.88
N THR A 10 -6.28 2.84 -2.83
CA THR A 10 -6.05 4.01 -3.68
C THR A 10 -7.19 4.22 -4.68
N TRP A 11 -7.85 3.15 -5.10
CA TRP A 11 -8.98 3.13 -6.01
C TRP A 11 -8.79 4.00 -7.25
N PHE A 12 -7.63 3.91 -7.88
CA PHE A 12 -7.39 4.56 -9.17
C PHE A 12 -8.51 4.30 -10.16
N ASN A 13 -8.82 5.28 -10.99
CA ASN A 13 -9.91 5.30 -11.95
C ASN A 13 -11.32 5.22 -11.32
N ARG A 14 -11.45 5.46 -10.01
CA ARG A 14 -12.73 5.55 -9.31
C ARG A 14 -12.86 6.87 -8.59
N LEU A 15 -14.03 7.48 -8.62
CA LEU A 15 -14.34 8.62 -7.74
C LEU A 15 -14.59 8.10 -6.33
N LEU A 16 -13.88 8.64 -5.36
CA LEU A 16 -14.01 8.30 -3.94
C LEU A 16 -14.93 9.25 -3.17
N VAL A 17 -15.36 10.33 -3.82
CA VAL A 17 -16.25 11.35 -3.26
C VAL A 17 -17.41 11.61 -4.23
N ASP A 18 -18.62 11.74 -3.70
CA ASP A 18 -19.81 12.17 -4.42
C ASP A 18 -19.81 13.69 -4.65
N ASP A 19 -18.67 14.24 -5.07
CA ASP A 19 -18.53 15.66 -5.41
C ASP A 19 -18.46 15.81 -6.94
N PRO A 20 -19.49 16.40 -7.56
CA PRO A 20 -19.52 16.56 -9.01
C PRO A 20 -18.45 17.50 -9.57
N SER A 21 -17.74 18.25 -8.74
CA SER A 21 -16.61 19.11 -9.16
C SER A 21 -15.30 18.33 -9.28
N VAL A 22 -15.19 17.14 -8.68
CA VAL A 22 -14.03 16.26 -8.75
C VAL A 22 -14.21 15.27 -9.90
N ASN A 23 -13.25 15.20 -10.79
CA ASN A 23 -13.25 14.18 -11.84
C ASN A 23 -12.18 13.10 -11.56
N VAL A 24 -12.33 11.94 -12.21
CA VAL A 24 -11.44 10.78 -12.03
C VAL A 24 -9.98 11.12 -12.35
N VAL A 25 -9.74 11.96 -13.34
CA VAL A 25 -8.37 12.32 -13.77
C VAL A 25 -7.69 13.17 -12.70
N ASP A 26 -8.38 14.17 -12.16
CA ASP A 26 -7.84 15.03 -11.10
C ASP A 26 -7.55 14.22 -9.84
N ASN A 27 -8.42 13.28 -9.49
CA ASN A 27 -8.21 12.37 -8.36
C ASN A 27 -6.97 11.48 -8.57
N ASN A 28 -6.82 10.88 -9.76
CA ASN A 28 -5.65 10.08 -10.08
C ASN A 28 -4.36 10.90 -10.01
N ASP A 29 -4.37 12.12 -10.56
CA ASP A 29 -3.19 13.00 -10.56
C ASP A 29 -2.80 13.43 -9.15
N HIS A 30 -3.77 13.70 -8.27
CA HIS A 30 -3.53 13.97 -6.86
C HIS A 30 -2.84 12.78 -6.16
N ILE A 31 -3.37 11.57 -6.32
CA ILE A 31 -2.78 10.36 -5.73
C ILE A 31 -1.35 10.13 -6.26
N ILE A 32 -1.14 10.26 -7.57
CA ILE A 32 0.18 10.09 -8.19
C ILE A 32 1.18 11.13 -7.67
N GLN A 33 0.75 12.37 -7.51
CA GLN A 33 1.59 13.42 -6.97
C GLN A 33 2.04 13.09 -5.55
N ASN A 34 1.10 12.79 -4.65
CA ASN A 34 1.39 12.45 -3.25
C ASN A 34 2.30 11.23 -3.12
N TRP A 35 2.06 10.21 -3.96
CA TRP A 35 2.91 9.04 -4.04
C TRP A 35 4.35 9.42 -4.45
N ASN A 36 4.51 10.17 -5.53
CA ASN A 36 5.82 10.48 -6.11
C ASN A 36 6.62 11.52 -5.31
N GLU A 37 5.98 12.37 -4.54
CA GLU A 37 6.65 13.28 -3.61
C GLU A 37 7.32 12.50 -2.47
N THR A 38 6.73 11.37 -2.07
CA THR A 38 7.16 10.56 -0.93
C THR A 38 8.07 9.42 -1.35
N VAL A 39 7.68 8.64 -2.35
CA VAL A 39 8.39 7.44 -2.82
C VAL A 39 9.43 7.81 -3.88
N LYS A 40 10.64 7.27 -3.75
CA LYS A 40 11.73 7.45 -4.71
C LYS A 40 11.89 6.20 -5.58
N LYS A 41 12.61 6.33 -6.71
CA LYS A 41 12.77 5.27 -7.73
C LYS A 41 13.22 3.91 -7.16
N ASN A 42 14.06 3.91 -6.13
CA ASN A 42 14.63 2.69 -5.57
C ASN A 42 13.93 2.23 -4.28
N ASP A 43 12.83 2.85 -3.91
CA ASP A 43 12.03 2.46 -2.75
C ASP A 43 11.08 1.31 -3.11
N LYS A 44 10.58 0.61 -2.09
CA LYS A 44 9.58 -0.46 -2.25
C LYS A 44 8.25 -0.03 -1.70
N VAL A 45 7.18 -0.31 -2.43
CA VAL A 45 5.82 -0.04 -2.00
C VAL A 45 4.99 -1.32 -2.06
N TYR A 46 4.46 -1.73 -0.93
CA TYR A 46 3.51 -2.84 -0.85
C TYR A 46 2.08 -2.30 -0.93
N VAL A 47 1.35 -2.75 -1.94
CA VAL A 47 -0.08 -2.49 -2.13
C VAL A 47 -0.85 -3.65 -1.53
N LEU A 48 -1.58 -3.38 -0.45
CA LEU A 48 -2.27 -4.42 0.31
C LEU A 48 -3.57 -4.88 -0.35
N GLY A 49 -4.21 -4.03 -1.14
CA GLY A 49 -5.45 -4.25 -1.89
C GLY A 49 -6.10 -2.93 -2.31
N GLY A 50 -7.20 -2.98 -3.05
CA GLY A 50 -7.96 -1.80 -3.44
C GLY A 50 -7.19 -0.83 -4.35
N PHE A 51 -6.34 -1.33 -5.27
CA PHE A 51 -5.49 -0.44 -6.06
C PHE A 51 -6.27 0.39 -7.08
N GLY A 52 -7.23 -0.23 -7.79
CA GLY A 52 -8.04 0.49 -8.77
C GLY A 52 -8.74 -0.43 -9.76
N ILE A 53 -9.37 0.17 -10.76
CA ILE A 53 -10.17 -0.53 -11.78
C ILE A 53 -9.80 -0.07 -13.20
N GLY A 54 -10.13 -0.88 -14.19
CA GLY A 54 -9.93 -0.57 -15.62
C GLY A 54 -8.47 -0.57 -16.05
N ASP A 55 -8.12 0.27 -17.04
CA ASP A 55 -6.75 0.38 -17.55
C ASP A 55 -5.89 1.22 -16.60
N LEU A 56 -5.04 0.55 -15.84
CA LEU A 56 -4.11 1.16 -14.88
C LEU A 56 -2.66 1.19 -15.36
N PHE A 57 -2.38 0.73 -16.59
CA PHE A 57 -1.03 0.76 -17.13
C PHE A 57 -0.43 2.17 -17.14
N HIS A 58 -1.22 3.15 -17.61
CA HIS A 58 -0.80 4.56 -17.66
C HIS A 58 -0.59 5.19 -16.27
N ILE A 59 -1.21 4.63 -15.23
CA ILE A 59 -0.95 5.01 -13.83
C ILE A 59 0.37 4.42 -13.36
N LEU A 60 0.54 3.11 -13.51
CA LEU A 60 1.70 2.37 -13.02
C LEU A 60 3.03 2.88 -13.58
N VAL A 61 3.06 3.27 -14.87
CA VAL A 61 4.29 3.82 -15.47
C VAL A 61 4.69 5.17 -14.86
N ARG A 62 3.75 5.90 -14.29
CA ARG A 62 3.98 7.23 -13.67
C ARG A 62 4.39 7.14 -12.20
N LEU A 63 4.10 6.05 -11.50
CA LEU A 63 4.42 5.89 -10.07
C LEU A 63 5.91 5.59 -9.88
N ASN A 64 6.51 6.10 -8.83
CA ASN A 64 7.87 5.77 -8.41
C ASN A 64 7.92 4.49 -7.58
N GLY A 65 9.09 3.85 -7.56
CA GLY A 65 9.41 2.71 -6.71
C GLY A 65 9.13 1.35 -7.34
N GLU A 66 9.56 0.30 -6.66
CA GLU A 66 9.20 -1.09 -6.94
C GLU A 66 7.83 -1.36 -6.28
N ILE A 67 6.83 -1.77 -7.05
CA ILE A 67 5.45 -1.94 -6.59
C ILE A 67 5.14 -3.43 -6.42
N HIS A 68 4.84 -3.83 -5.20
CA HIS A 68 4.53 -5.19 -4.80
C HIS A 68 3.04 -5.33 -4.47
N PHE A 69 2.32 -6.08 -5.27
CA PHE A 69 0.91 -6.39 -5.03
C PHE A 69 0.77 -7.64 -4.19
N LEU A 70 0.09 -7.57 -3.04
CA LEU A 70 -0.30 -8.74 -2.27
C LEU A 70 -1.38 -9.52 -3.01
N ASP A 71 -1.47 -10.84 -2.75
CA ASP A 71 -2.51 -11.71 -3.32
C ASP A 71 -3.87 -11.53 -2.59
N ASN A 72 -4.30 -10.28 -2.48
CA ASN A 72 -5.56 -9.86 -1.89
C ASN A 72 -6.39 -9.14 -2.92
N TYR A 73 -7.64 -9.53 -3.07
CA TYR A 73 -8.59 -8.92 -4.00
C TYR A 73 -9.85 -8.52 -3.25
N PHE A 74 -10.26 -7.29 -3.44
CA PHE A 74 -11.49 -6.78 -2.83
C PHE A 74 -12.73 -7.42 -3.46
N ASN A 75 -12.67 -7.66 -4.78
CA ASN A 75 -13.76 -8.26 -5.56
C ASN A 75 -13.22 -8.95 -6.83
N GLU A 76 -14.12 -9.60 -7.58
CA GLU A 76 -13.77 -10.28 -8.85
C GLU A 76 -13.28 -9.32 -9.94
N GLU A 77 -13.69 -8.05 -9.93
CA GLU A 77 -13.23 -7.04 -10.87
C GLU A 77 -11.75 -6.71 -10.65
N GLU A 78 -11.35 -6.47 -9.40
CA GLU A 78 -9.95 -6.24 -9.02
C GLU A 78 -9.09 -7.46 -9.33
N LYS A 79 -9.59 -8.65 -9.04
CA LYS A 79 -8.92 -9.91 -9.39
C LYS A 79 -8.73 -10.06 -10.90
N GLY A 80 -9.75 -9.73 -11.68
CA GLY A 80 -9.68 -9.68 -13.14
C GLY A 80 -8.57 -8.74 -13.61
N PHE A 81 -8.56 -7.53 -13.07
CA PHE A 81 -7.53 -6.53 -13.37
C PHE A 81 -6.11 -7.03 -13.04
N ILE A 82 -5.88 -7.55 -11.83
CA ILE A 82 -4.56 -8.06 -11.44
C ILE A 82 -4.10 -9.21 -12.36
N ASN A 83 -5.00 -10.09 -12.78
CA ASN A 83 -4.67 -11.16 -13.73
C ASN A 83 -4.29 -10.62 -15.11
N GLU A 84 -4.96 -9.57 -15.60
CA GLU A 84 -4.58 -8.91 -16.85
C GLU A 84 -3.26 -8.18 -16.71
N LEU A 85 -3.02 -7.47 -15.61
CA LEU A 85 -1.76 -6.82 -15.32
C LEU A 85 -0.60 -7.82 -15.29
N LYS A 86 -0.77 -8.99 -14.66
CA LYS A 86 0.22 -10.09 -14.69
C LYS A 86 0.57 -10.51 -16.12
N LYS A 87 -0.43 -10.60 -16.99
CA LYS A 87 -0.18 -10.92 -18.41
C LYS A 87 0.58 -9.80 -19.12
N CYS A 88 0.16 -8.55 -18.94
CA CYS A 88 0.81 -7.38 -19.53
C CYS A 88 2.28 -7.27 -19.12
N VAL A 89 2.57 -7.42 -17.81
CA VAL A 89 3.94 -7.40 -17.29
C VAL A 89 4.77 -8.52 -17.92
N ASN A 90 4.25 -9.75 -17.97
CA ASN A 90 4.95 -10.90 -18.54
C ASN A 90 5.24 -10.74 -20.05
N GLN A 91 4.33 -10.10 -20.79
CA GLN A 91 4.44 -9.90 -22.24
C GLN A 91 5.16 -8.62 -22.62
N SER A 92 5.37 -7.70 -21.69
CA SER A 92 6.04 -6.43 -21.97
C SER A 92 7.48 -6.66 -22.44
N SER A 93 7.90 -5.93 -23.46
CA SER A 93 9.30 -5.82 -23.87
C SER A 93 10.05 -4.73 -23.09
N ASP A 94 9.34 -3.92 -22.31
CA ASP A 94 9.92 -2.89 -21.45
C ASP A 94 10.46 -3.53 -20.17
N ILE A 95 11.79 -3.59 -20.09
CA ILE A 95 12.51 -4.20 -18.96
C ILE A 95 12.29 -3.36 -17.69
N ASP A 96 12.34 -2.04 -17.80
CA ASP A 96 12.18 -1.13 -16.66
C ASP A 96 10.79 -1.30 -16.02
N PHE A 97 9.77 -1.53 -16.85
CA PHE A 97 8.42 -1.82 -16.36
C PHE A 97 8.30 -3.19 -15.68
N LYS A 98 8.94 -4.22 -16.28
CA LYS A 98 8.96 -5.58 -15.68
C LYS A 98 9.64 -5.60 -14.33
N ASP A 99 10.79 -4.95 -14.23
CA ASP A 99 11.61 -4.93 -13.01
C ASP A 99 11.00 -4.04 -11.89
N LYS A 100 9.90 -3.37 -12.20
CA LYS A 100 9.22 -2.48 -11.28
C LYS A 100 7.99 -3.11 -10.62
N ILE A 101 7.35 -4.10 -11.24
CA ILE A 101 6.06 -4.66 -10.81
C ILE A 101 6.21 -6.09 -10.34
N TYR A 102 5.85 -6.34 -9.10
CA TYR A 102 5.94 -7.64 -8.44
C TYR A 102 4.58 -8.10 -7.95
N PHE A 103 4.34 -9.39 -8.00
CA PHE A 103 3.12 -10.02 -7.50
C PHE A 103 3.49 -11.05 -6.43
N GLU A 104 3.13 -10.76 -5.21
CA GLU A 104 3.33 -11.66 -4.10
C GLU A 104 2.35 -12.84 -4.20
N SER A 105 2.78 -14.00 -3.72
CA SER A 105 1.94 -15.22 -3.73
C SER A 105 1.21 -15.44 -2.41
N SER A 106 1.23 -14.45 -1.52
CA SER A 106 0.67 -14.54 -0.17
C SER A 106 -0.21 -13.33 0.14
N GLN A 107 -1.26 -13.58 0.91
CA GLN A 107 -2.13 -12.54 1.47
C GLN A 107 -1.53 -11.87 2.71
N ILE A 108 -0.53 -12.50 3.32
CA ILE A 108 0.18 -12.00 4.49
C ILE A 108 1.68 -12.08 4.22
N ILE A 109 2.38 -10.99 4.45
CA ILE A 109 3.83 -10.90 4.28
C ILE A 109 4.48 -10.55 5.61
N VAL A 110 5.55 -11.28 5.96
CA VAL A 110 6.39 -10.99 7.12
C VAL A 110 7.70 -10.37 6.64
N LEU A 111 7.92 -9.12 7.02
CA LEU A 111 9.14 -8.37 6.73
C LEU A 111 10.08 -8.43 7.94
N ASN A 112 10.85 -9.50 8.06
CA ASN A 112 11.72 -9.77 9.20
C ASN A 112 12.72 -8.62 9.50
N LYS A 113 13.29 -7.98 8.45
CA LYS A 113 14.23 -6.86 8.62
C LYS A 113 13.58 -5.58 9.15
N SER A 114 12.27 -5.48 8.99
CA SER A 114 11.50 -4.30 9.39
C SER A 114 10.56 -4.60 10.56
N ASP A 115 10.60 -5.78 11.16
CA ASP A 115 9.68 -6.23 12.22
C ASP A 115 8.23 -5.81 11.90
N ALA A 116 7.77 -6.14 10.72
CA ALA A 116 6.46 -5.76 10.23
C ALA A 116 5.75 -6.95 9.58
N VAL A 117 4.46 -7.04 9.82
CA VAL A 117 3.55 -7.95 9.12
C VAL A 117 2.61 -7.10 8.29
N LEU A 118 2.42 -7.47 7.03
CA LEU A 118 1.55 -6.80 6.08
C LEU A 118 0.36 -7.69 5.78
N SER A 119 -0.85 -7.15 5.86
CA SER A 119 -2.09 -7.84 5.51
C SER A 119 -3.13 -6.82 5.04
N TYR A 120 -4.06 -7.21 4.16
CA TYR A 120 -5.19 -6.35 3.82
C TYR A 120 -6.16 -6.22 5.01
N PHE A 121 -6.43 -7.32 5.69
CA PHE A 121 -7.31 -7.33 6.87
C PHE A 121 -6.52 -7.11 8.16
N PRO A 122 -7.07 -6.37 9.13
CA PRO A 122 -6.49 -6.27 10.45
C PRO A 122 -6.45 -7.64 11.11
N LEU A 123 -5.31 -7.99 11.67
CA LEU A 123 -5.12 -9.29 12.34
C LEU A 123 -5.30 -9.13 13.86
N SER A 124 -6.02 -10.05 14.48
CA SER A 124 -6.13 -10.13 15.94
C SER A 124 -4.84 -10.63 16.60
N ASP A 125 -4.08 -11.46 15.88
CA ASP A 125 -2.78 -11.98 16.28
C ASP A 125 -1.86 -12.18 15.08
N TRP A 126 -0.54 -12.01 15.28
CA TRP A 126 0.49 -12.18 14.25
C TRP A 126 1.84 -12.52 14.83
N LEU A 127 2.72 -13.03 13.99
CA LEU A 127 4.07 -13.41 14.38
C LEU A 127 4.84 -12.21 14.94
N GLY A 128 5.31 -12.31 16.18
CA GLY A 128 6.09 -11.27 16.83
C GLY A 128 5.26 -10.14 17.46
N LYS A 129 3.93 -10.23 17.53
CA LYS A 129 3.09 -9.24 18.21
C LYS A 129 3.58 -8.93 19.63
N GLN A 130 3.84 -9.97 20.42
CA GLN A 130 4.29 -9.84 21.81
C GLN A 130 5.73 -9.27 21.95
N THR A 131 6.51 -9.30 20.89
CA THR A 131 7.88 -8.76 20.83
C THR A 131 7.96 -7.42 20.11
N GLY A 132 6.82 -6.78 19.85
CA GLY A 132 6.77 -5.44 19.28
C GLY A 132 6.73 -5.37 17.74
N THR A 133 6.49 -6.49 17.04
CA THR A 133 6.26 -6.47 15.60
C THR A 133 4.94 -5.76 15.30
N TYR A 134 4.95 -4.83 14.36
CA TYR A 134 3.77 -4.09 13.91
C TYR A 134 3.01 -4.82 12.82
N CYS A 135 1.69 -4.73 12.83
CA CYS A 135 0.83 -5.15 11.72
C CYS A 135 0.37 -3.91 10.94
N PHE A 136 0.66 -3.86 9.65
CA PHE A 136 0.18 -2.85 8.73
C PHE A 136 -0.95 -3.46 7.90
N HIS A 137 -2.12 -2.83 7.91
CA HIS A 137 -3.32 -3.36 7.24
C HIS A 137 -4.03 -2.33 6.37
N GLY A 138 -4.85 -2.80 5.45
CA GLY A 138 -5.59 -1.98 4.50
C GLY A 138 -6.98 -1.57 4.97
N LEU A 139 -7.68 -2.47 5.62
CA LEU A 139 -9.08 -2.29 5.93
C LEU A 139 -9.27 -1.62 7.29
N ASN A 140 -10.15 -0.61 7.33
CA ASN A 140 -10.82 0.00 8.48
C ASN A 140 -9.96 0.54 9.65
N ASP A 141 -10.33 1.74 10.12
CA ASP A 141 -9.70 2.47 11.23
C ASP A 141 -10.13 2.00 12.63
N GLU A 142 -11.26 1.30 12.72
CA GLU A 142 -11.94 1.06 14.02
C GLU A 142 -11.29 -0.06 14.85
N LEU A 143 -10.28 -0.75 14.32
CA LEU A 143 -9.67 -1.91 14.96
C LEU A 143 -8.22 -1.69 15.39
N ASP A 144 -7.82 -0.45 15.70
CA ASP A 144 -6.50 -0.19 16.30
C ASP A 144 -6.46 -0.70 17.75
N ILE A 145 -6.45 -2.02 17.86
CA ILE A 145 -6.34 -2.71 19.14
C ILE A 145 -4.87 -2.72 19.52
N GLU A 146 -4.51 -2.00 20.57
CA GLU A 146 -3.20 -2.07 21.26
C GLU A 146 -2.01 -1.38 20.58
N GLY A 147 -2.21 -0.43 19.66
CA GLY A 147 -1.12 0.44 19.16
C GLY A 147 -0.02 -0.25 18.34
N HIS A 148 -0.24 -1.49 17.88
CA HIS A 148 0.66 -2.21 16.97
C HIS A 148 0.00 -2.53 15.63
N ASN A 149 -1.26 -2.19 15.48
CA ASN A 149 -2.06 -2.38 14.27
C ASN A 149 -2.22 -1.03 13.59
N ILE A 150 -1.67 -0.88 12.39
CA ILE A 150 -1.57 0.41 11.70
C ILE A 150 -2.34 0.33 10.39
N SER A 151 -3.41 1.11 10.29
CA SER A 151 -4.17 1.26 9.07
C SER A 151 -3.37 2.03 8.02
N CYS A 152 -3.22 1.43 6.84
CA CYS A 152 -2.60 2.04 5.67
C CYS A 152 -3.64 2.42 4.60
N LEU A 153 -4.90 2.62 5.02
CA LEU A 153 -5.99 3.07 4.16
C LEU A 153 -5.61 4.40 3.48
N GLY A 154 -5.66 4.43 2.15
CA GLY A 154 -5.22 5.58 1.37
C GLY A 154 -5.87 6.88 1.78
N SER A 155 -7.18 6.91 1.96
CA SER A 155 -7.94 8.10 2.36
C SER A 155 -7.55 8.65 3.73
N LYS A 156 -7.09 7.81 4.65
CA LYS A 156 -6.61 8.23 5.98
C LYS A 156 -5.32 9.05 5.92
N TRP A 157 -4.49 8.76 4.95
CA TRP A 157 -3.16 9.37 4.79
C TRP A 157 -3.09 10.31 3.60
N ASP A 158 -4.22 10.79 3.09
CA ASP A 158 -4.31 11.61 1.88
C ASP A 158 -3.57 10.94 0.69
N PHE A 159 -3.70 9.61 0.60
CA PHE A 159 -3.05 8.77 -0.40
C PHE A 159 -1.51 8.86 -0.43
N VAL A 160 -0.90 9.32 0.65
CA VAL A 160 0.55 9.26 0.86
C VAL A 160 0.94 7.85 1.33
N PRO A 161 1.81 7.13 0.63
CA PRO A 161 2.28 5.82 1.09
C PRO A 161 2.98 5.90 2.46
N VAL A 162 2.62 5.03 3.37
CA VAL A 162 3.07 5.03 4.76
C VAL A 162 4.45 4.39 4.87
N CYS A 163 5.45 5.13 5.31
CA CYS A 163 6.80 4.60 5.54
C CYS A 163 6.83 3.76 6.83
N ILE A 164 7.16 2.48 6.72
CA ILE A 164 7.18 1.54 7.85
C ILE A 164 8.08 2.04 8.99
N ASN A 165 9.29 2.49 8.66
CA ASN A 165 10.25 2.90 9.68
C ASN A 165 9.87 4.23 10.35
N ASP A 166 9.33 5.18 9.59
CA ASP A 166 8.98 6.49 10.12
C ASP A 166 7.80 6.39 11.11
N VAL A 167 6.83 5.51 10.84
CA VAL A 167 5.71 5.23 11.75
C VAL A 167 6.18 4.60 13.05
N LYS A 168 7.08 3.61 12.99
CA LYS A 168 7.65 2.96 14.17
C LYS A 168 8.35 3.93 15.11
N ILE A 169 9.17 4.84 14.55
CA ILE A 169 9.88 5.86 15.33
C ILE A 169 8.88 6.78 16.02
N ASN A 170 7.84 7.21 15.32
CA ASN A 170 6.84 8.11 15.87
C ASN A 170 6.04 7.45 17.00
N ILE A 171 5.63 6.19 16.86
CA ILE A 171 4.90 5.46 17.88
C ILE A 171 5.78 5.20 19.10
N ALA A 172 7.03 4.77 18.91
CA ALA A 172 7.97 4.57 20.01
C ALA A 172 8.20 5.87 20.81
N SER A 173 8.42 6.99 20.11
CA SER A 173 8.60 8.30 20.75
C SER A 173 7.35 8.80 21.50
N PHE A 174 6.17 8.37 21.08
CA PHE A 174 4.92 8.72 21.74
C PHE A 174 4.69 7.89 23.01
N ARG A 175 5.07 6.61 23.01
CA ARG A 175 5.01 5.72 24.18
C ARG A 175 5.96 6.17 25.28
N ASP A 176 7.22 6.49 24.93
CA ASP A 176 8.21 6.99 25.90
C ASP A 176 7.75 8.26 26.62
N LYS A 177 6.86 9.06 25.97
CA LYS A 177 6.26 10.25 26.57
C LYS A 177 5.07 9.96 27.50
N LEU A 178 4.43 8.81 27.36
CA LEU A 178 3.31 8.41 28.23
C LEU A 178 3.74 7.64 29.46
N GLU A 179 4.97 7.07 29.45
CA GLU A 179 5.54 6.31 30.56
C GLU A 179 6.42 7.16 31.50
N ASN A 180 6.67 8.43 31.17
CA ASN A 180 7.40 9.43 31.96
C ASN A 180 6.46 10.55 32.43
#